data_720e386da59b58825045b70e1bd9555c
#
_entry.id   720e386da59b58825045b70e1bd9555c
#
_cell.length_a   1.000
_cell.length_b   1.000
_cell.length_c   1.000
_cell.angle_alpha   90.00
_cell.angle_beta   90.00
_cell.angle_gamma   90.00
#
_symmetry.space_group_name_H-M   'P 1'
#
loop_
_entity.id
_entity.type
_entity.pdbx_description
1 polymer ?
#
loop_
_entity_poly.entity_id
_entity_poly.type
_entity_poly.pdbx_seq_one_letter_code
_entity_poly.pdbx_strand_id
1 'polypeptide(L)'
;PERLRHGPRVLKQYRGQSGNGVWRVQLVGPMATPARLRVRHAQRGSDEEVMEIPALLARLAPYFEPENGGHMIDQAWQPRLVEGMVRAYLVEDRVEGFGHQSVNALYPAKPDEPAPPSSPRLYHAANLPQFQFLKERLETEWVELLRTRVGLSREQLPFLWDCDFMFGESIADASERYVLCEINVSSVAPFPDSAIQPLVSAV
;
A
#
# COMPACT_ATOMS: atom_id res chain seq x y z
N PRO A 1 18.93 0.54 9.07
CA PRO A 1 18.87 0.06 10.47
C PRO A 1 18.29 1.10 11.42
N GLU A 2 18.64 2.39 11.28
CA GLU A 2 18.20 3.45 12.20
C GLU A 2 16.68 3.54 12.34
N ARG A 3 15.95 3.54 11.21
CA ARG A 3 14.50 3.63 11.20
C ARG A 3 13.79 2.47 11.92
N LEU A 4 14.42 1.30 12.03
CA LEU A 4 13.87 0.15 12.74
C LEU A 4 13.80 0.36 14.25
N ARG A 5 14.54 1.32 14.81
CA ARG A 5 14.45 1.71 16.23
C ARG A 5 13.12 2.40 16.55
N HIS A 6 12.49 2.99 15.55
CA HIS A 6 11.21 3.69 15.68
C HIS A 6 9.99 2.80 15.41
N GLY A 7 10.21 1.52 15.13
CA GLY A 7 9.13 0.55 14.90
C GLY A 7 9.35 -0.33 13.66
N PRO A 8 8.41 -1.22 13.40
CA PRO A 8 8.48 -2.11 12.25
C PRO A 8 8.43 -1.31 10.93
N ARG A 9 9.08 -1.86 9.91
CA ARG A 9 9.13 -1.30 8.55
C ARG A 9 8.54 -2.28 7.55
N VAL A 10 8.04 -1.75 6.45
CA VAL A 10 7.71 -2.54 5.26
C VAL A 10 8.66 -2.13 4.14
N LEU A 11 9.43 -3.09 3.66
CA LEU A 11 10.30 -2.93 2.50
C LEU A 11 9.55 -3.48 1.29
N LYS A 12 9.47 -2.70 0.22
CA LYS A 12 8.76 -3.07 -1.01
C LYS A 12 9.68 -2.92 -2.21
N GLN A 13 9.64 -3.87 -3.14
CA GLN A 13 10.22 -3.62 -4.45
C GLN A 13 9.53 -2.42 -5.12
N TYR A 14 10.26 -1.74 -6.00
CA TYR A 14 9.76 -0.53 -6.68
C TYR A 14 8.53 -0.80 -7.56
N ARG A 15 8.53 -1.95 -8.26
CA ARG A 15 7.40 -2.42 -9.05
C ARG A 15 7.12 -3.87 -8.70
N GLY A 16 5.86 -4.22 -8.48
CA GLY A 16 5.48 -5.58 -8.13
C GLY A 16 3.98 -5.74 -8.03
N GLN A 17 3.57 -6.98 -7.80
CA GLN A 17 2.17 -7.34 -7.63
C GLN A 17 2.05 -8.52 -6.66
N SER A 18 0.87 -8.72 -6.11
CA SER A 18 0.52 -9.91 -5.30
C SER A 18 1.43 -10.12 -4.08
N GLY A 19 1.98 -9.05 -3.51
CA GLY A 19 2.86 -9.11 -2.35
C GLY A 19 4.27 -9.62 -2.63
N ASN A 20 4.64 -9.86 -3.90
CA ASN A 20 6.01 -10.19 -4.26
C ASN A 20 6.95 -9.04 -3.91
N GLY A 21 8.11 -9.36 -3.31
CA GLY A 21 9.10 -8.37 -2.90
C GLY A 21 8.60 -7.38 -1.85
N VAL A 22 7.61 -7.77 -1.04
CA VAL A 22 7.09 -6.99 0.09
C VAL A 22 7.40 -7.71 1.39
N TRP A 23 8.11 -7.04 2.30
CA TRP A 23 8.63 -7.62 3.52
C TRP A 23 8.32 -6.75 4.73
N ARG A 24 7.70 -7.31 5.76
CA ARG A 24 7.66 -6.68 7.08
C ARG A 24 8.94 -7.03 7.83
N VAL A 25 9.60 -6.01 8.37
CA VAL A 25 10.86 -6.15 9.10
C VAL A 25 10.74 -5.46 10.45
N GLN A 26 11.14 -6.14 11.51
CA GLN A 26 11.10 -5.63 12.88
C GLN A 26 12.34 -6.07 13.66
N LEU A 27 12.86 -5.22 14.56
CA LEU A 27 13.91 -5.62 15.49
C LEU A 27 13.40 -6.67 16.49
N VAL A 28 14.23 -7.64 16.79
CA VAL A 28 14.03 -8.59 17.91
C VAL A 28 14.82 -8.08 19.12
N GLY A 29 14.09 -7.48 20.06
CA GLY A 29 14.73 -6.86 21.23
C GLY A 29 15.44 -5.53 20.93
N PRO A 30 16.25 -5.04 21.85
CA PRO A 30 17.06 -3.84 21.65
C PRO A 30 18.07 -4.06 20.52
N MET A 31 18.49 -2.98 19.86
CA MET A 31 19.51 -3.08 18.84
C MET A 31 20.83 -3.51 19.45
N ALA A 32 21.25 -4.73 19.16
CA ALA A 32 22.52 -5.33 19.56
C ALA A 32 23.41 -5.55 18.33
N THR A 33 24.65 -5.99 18.54
CA THR A 33 25.54 -6.37 17.45
C THR A 33 25.94 -7.85 17.65
N PRO A 34 25.53 -8.75 16.74
CA PRO A 34 24.72 -8.53 15.55
C PRO A 34 23.23 -8.29 15.88
N ALA A 35 22.60 -7.37 15.14
CA ALA A 35 21.19 -7.10 15.29
C ALA A 35 20.36 -8.22 14.62
N ARG A 36 19.37 -8.74 15.35
CA ARG A 36 18.44 -9.76 14.85
C ARG A 36 17.13 -9.11 14.40
N LEU A 37 16.62 -9.56 13.28
CA LEU A 37 15.42 -9.06 12.64
C LEU A 37 14.39 -10.18 12.55
N ARG A 38 13.15 -9.86 12.88
CA ARG A 38 11.97 -10.65 12.55
C ARG A 38 11.50 -10.19 11.18
N VAL A 39 11.41 -11.11 10.25
CA VAL A 39 11.11 -10.83 8.83
C VAL A 39 9.96 -11.70 8.37
N ARG A 40 8.97 -11.11 7.71
CA ARG A 40 7.85 -11.81 7.10
C ARG A 40 7.63 -11.31 5.68
N HIS A 41 7.54 -12.21 4.72
CA HIS A 41 7.15 -11.90 3.35
C HIS A 41 5.63 -11.76 3.25
N ALA A 42 5.16 -10.89 2.35
CA ALA A 42 3.72 -10.66 2.16
C ALA A 42 3.01 -11.74 1.36
N GLN A 43 3.75 -12.65 0.73
CA GLN A 43 3.15 -13.79 0.04
C GLN A 43 2.34 -14.65 1.02
N ARG A 44 1.20 -15.09 0.53
CA ARG A 44 0.31 -15.95 1.31
C ARG A 44 1.02 -17.23 1.75
N GLY A 45 0.88 -17.59 3.01
CA GLY A 45 1.50 -18.79 3.58
C GLY A 45 2.97 -18.62 3.96
N SER A 46 3.54 -17.41 3.84
CA SER A 46 4.91 -17.18 4.30
C SER A 46 5.01 -17.19 5.81
N ASP A 47 5.99 -17.91 6.33
CA ASP A 47 6.32 -17.93 7.75
C ASP A 47 7.12 -16.70 8.16
N GLU A 48 7.10 -16.42 9.45
CA GLU A 48 7.95 -15.41 10.05
C GLU A 48 9.31 -16.04 10.40
N GLU A 49 10.36 -15.41 9.95
CA GLU A 49 11.74 -15.84 10.17
C GLU A 49 12.49 -14.85 11.05
N VAL A 50 13.50 -15.36 11.78
CA VAL A 50 14.45 -14.50 12.50
C VAL A 50 15.82 -14.64 11.84
N MET A 51 16.38 -13.49 11.41
CA MET A 51 17.68 -13.45 10.75
C MET A 51 18.48 -12.21 11.15
N GLU A 52 19.76 -12.20 10.78
CA GLU A 52 20.63 -11.03 10.93
C GLU A 52 20.52 -10.09 9.72
N ILE A 53 20.93 -8.83 9.91
CA ILE A 53 20.91 -7.82 8.84
C ILE A 53 21.64 -8.28 7.57
N PRO A 54 22.85 -8.88 7.61
CA PRO A 54 23.53 -9.35 6.40
C PRO A 54 22.72 -10.38 5.61
N ALA A 55 22.03 -11.29 6.28
CA ALA A 55 21.17 -12.29 5.63
C ALA A 55 19.96 -11.64 4.95
N LEU A 56 19.34 -10.66 5.59
CA LEU A 56 18.27 -9.89 4.96
C LEU A 56 18.78 -9.12 3.73
N LEU A 57 19.93 -8.44 3.84
CA LEU A 57 20.50 -7.70 2.70
C LEU A 57 20.83 -8.62 1.52
N ALA A 58 21.38 -9.81 1.78
CA ALA A 58 21.62 -10.81 0.73
C ALA A 58 20.32 -11.26 0.07
N ARG A 59 19.25 -11.46 0.85
CA ARG A 59 17.90 -11.81 0.32
C ARG A 59 17.31 -10.70 -0.53
N LEU A 60 17.54 -9.45 -0.17
CA LEU A 60 17.00 -8.28 -0.88
C LEU A 60 17.88 -7.84 -2.06
N ALA A 61 19.13 -8.32 -2.16
CA ALA A 61 20.08 -7.91 -3.20
C ALA A 61 19.49 -7.94 -4.63
N PRO A 62 18.72 -8.97 -5.06
CA PRO A 62 18.16 -8.99 -6.40
C PRO A 62 17.24 -7.82 -6.73
N TYR A 63 16.58 -7.20 -5.72
CA TYR A 63 15.69 -6.07 -5.96
C TYR A 63 16.43 -4.74 -6.20
N PHE A 64 17.74 -4.71 -5.94
CA PHE A 64 18.59 -3.55 -6.21
C PHE A 64 19.30 -3.62 -7.56
N GLU A 65 19.13 -4.72 -8.29
CA GLU A 65 19.62 -4.82 -9.66
C GLU A 65 18.86 -3.85 -10.58
N PRO A 66 19.54 -3.22 -11.57
CA PRO A 66 18.89 -2.23 -12.47
C PRO A 66 17.66 -2.77 -13.18
N GLU A 67 17.66 -4.06 -13.57
CA GLU A 67 16.55 -4.73 -14.23
C GLU A 67 15.28 -4.77 -13.35
N ASN A 68 15.45 -4.75 -12.03
CA ASN A 68 14.38 -4.78 -11.03
C ASN A 68 14.06 -3.39 -10.46
N GLY A 69 14.57 -2.33 -11.09
CA GLY A 69 14.34 -0.94 -10.72
C GLY A 69 15.42 -0.32 -9.84
N GLY A 70 16.43 -1.08 -9.39
CA GLY A 70 17.62 -0.59 -8.69
C GLY A 70 17.39 -0.05 -7.29
N HIS A 71 16.16 -0.14 -6.74
CA HIS A 71 15.85 0.37 -5.40
C HIS A 71 14.59 -0.27 -4.80
N MET A 72 14.46 -0.13 -3.49
CA MET A 72 13.28 -0.54 -2.74
C MET A 72 12.69 0.64 -1.97
N ILE A 73 11.40 0.58 -1.74
CA ILE A 73 10.66 1.55 -0.92
C ILE A 73 10.71 1.08 0.54
N ASP A 74 11.08 1.98 1.45
CA ASP A 74 11.04 1.76 2.90
C ASP A 74 9.90 2.59 3.51
N GLN A 75 8.82 1.91 3.91
CA GLN A 75 7.62 2.51 4.48
C GLN A 75 7.47 2.13 5.96
N ALA A 76 6.97 3.06 6.79
CA ALA A 76 6.60 2.75 8.16
C ALA A 76 5.44 1.73 8.19
N TRP A 77 5.50 0.79 9.13
CA TRP A 77 4.38 -0.11 9.38
C TRP A 77 3.14 0.68 9.80
N GLN A 78 1.99 0.34 9.22
CA GLN A 78 0.71 0.91 9.58
C GLN A 78 -0.07 -0.08 10.45
N PRO A 79 -0.24 0.20 11.76
CA PRO A 79 -0.88 -0.75 12.69
C PRO A 79 -2.34 -1.04 12.33
N ARG A 80 -3.03 -0.07 11.72
CA ARG A 80 -4.43 -0.18 11.31
C ARG A 80 -4.63 -0.95 9.99
N LEU A 81 -3.59 -1.58 9.45
CA LEU A 81 -3.72 -2.44 8.26
C LEU A 81 -4.73 -3.57 8.44
N VAL A 82 -5.01 -4.00 9.70
CA VAL A 82 -6.08 -4.96 10.03
C VAL A 82 -7.47 -4.49 9.59
N GLU A 83 -7.69 -3.16 9.56
CA GLU A 83 -8.94 -2.55 9.10
C GLU A 83 -9.08 -2.59 7.58
N GLY A 84 -8.02 -3.03 6.89
CA GLY A 84 -7.99 -3.18 5.46
C GLY A 84 -7.29 -2.05 4.72
N MET A 85 -7.42 -2.10 3.40
CA MET A 85 -6.94 -1.07 2.48
C MET A 85 -8.11 -0.52 1.68
N VAL A 86 -8.07 0.78 1.41
CA VAL A 86 -9.03 1.47 0.56
C VAL A 86 -8.36 1.79 -0.78
N ARG A 87 -8.93 1.29 -1.86
CA ARG A 87 -8.56 1.64 -3.22
C ARG A 87 -9.49 2.73 -3.74
N ALA A 88 -8.94 3.86 -4.13
CA ALA A 88 -9.68 4.88 -4.86
C ALA A 88 -9.46 4.68 -6.36
N TYR A 89 -10.54 4.56 -7.12
CA TYR A 89 -10.52 4.48 -8.59
C TYR A 89 -10.74 5.88 -9.16
N LEU A 90 -9.84 6.29 -10.03
CA LEU A 90 -9.86 7.62 -10.62
C LEU A 90 -9.99 7.54 -12.15
N VAL A 91 -10.78 8.45 -12.67
CA VAL A 91 -10.78 8.85 -14.08
C VAL A 91 -10.16 10.24 -14.14
N GLU A 92 -8.99 10.36 -14.73
CA GLU A 92 -8.17 11.57 -14.70
C GLU A 92 -7.96 12.09 -13.26
N ASP A 93 -8.54 13.24 -12.89
CA ASP A 93 -8.43 13.86 -11.57
C ASP A 93 -9.66 13.64 -10.66
N ARG A 94 -10.60 12.75 -11.06
CA ARG A 94 -11.85 12.50 -10.34
C ARG A 94 -11.92 11.10 -9.76
N VAL A 95 -12.35 11.01 -8.52
CA VAL A 95 -12.61 9.72 -7.87
C VAL A 95 -14.03 9.25 -8.23
N GLU A 96 -14.11 8.14 -8.94
CA GLU A 96 -15.35 7.57 -9.44
C GLU A 96 -15.85 6.37 -8.65
N GLY A 97 -15.05 5.90 -7.72
CA GLY A 97 -15.46 4.83 -6.80
C GLY A 97 -14.37 4.37 -5.86
N PHE A 98 -14.75 3.46 -4.99
CA PHE A 98 -13.86 2.89 -3.99
C PHE A 98 -13.94 1.37 -3.95
N GLY A 99 -12.84 0.74 -3.55
CA GLY A 99 -12.80 -0.66 -3.16
C GLY A 99 -12.22 -0.75 -1.74
N HIS A 100 -12.85 -1.53 -0.86
CA HIS A 100 -12.33 -1.80 0.46
C HIS A 100 -12.08 -3.30 0.62
N GLN A 101 -10.91 -3.67 1.13
CA GLN A 101 -10.48 -5.06 1.27
C GLN A 101 -9.65 -5.27 2.51
N SER A 102 -9.97 -6.27 3.31
CA SER A 102 -9.13 -6.68 4.44
C SER A 102 -7.79 -7.23 3.97
N VAL A 103 -6.73 -6.90 4.68
CA VAL A 103 -5.36 -7.33 4.39
C VAL A 103 -4.80 -8.13 5.56
N ASN A 104 -4.46 -9.38 5.30
CA ASN A 104 -3.94 -10.30 6.33
C ASN A 104 -2.49 -10.72 6.06
N ALA A 105 -1.89 -10.28 4.96
CA ALA A 105 -0.66 -10.83 4.42
C ALA A 105 0.57 -10.68 5.34
N LEU A 106 0.69 -9.58 6.07
CA LEU A 106 1.88 -9.29 6.89
C LEU A 106 1.67 -9.50 8.39
N TYR A 107 0.50 -10.01 8.78
CA TYR A 107 0.23 -10.34 10.18
C TYR A 107 0.76 -11.74 10.51
N PRO A 108 1.34 -11.92 11.70
CA PRO A 108 1.69 -13.26 12.16
C PRO A 108 0.41 -14.09 12.22
N ALA A 109 0.45 -15.31 11.69
CA ALA A 109 -0.57 -16.28 11.99
C ALA A 109 -0.59 -16.47 13.51
N LYS A 110 -1.78 -16.54 14.09
CA LYS A 110 -1.88 -16.97 15.48
C LYS A 110 -1.49 -18.46 15.55
N PRO A 111 -0.76 -18.87 16.61
CA PRO A 111 -0.54 -20.29 16.80
C PRO A 111 -1.88 -21.03 16.72
N ASP A 112 -1.91 -22.13 15.97
CA ASP A 112 -3.07 -23.02 15.83
C ASP A 112 -4.30 -22.44 15.09
N GLU A 113 -4.24 -21.26 14.53
CA GLU A 113 -5.27 -20.74 13.64
C GLU A 113 -4.82 -20.82 12.15
N PRO A 114 -5.69 -21.36 11.26
CA PRO A 114 -5.41 -21.28 9.84
C PRO A 114 -5.36 -19.82 9.39
N ALA A 115 -4.50 -19.53 8.41
CA ALA A 115 -4.46 -18.19 7.82
C ALA A 115 -5.87 -17.78 7.37
N PRO A 116 -6.37 -16.60 7.80
CA PRO A 116 -7.71 -16.19 7.42
C PRO A 116 -7.83 -16.12 5.89
N PRO A 117 -8.99 -16.52 5.33
CA PRO A 117 -9.21 -16.44 3.89
C PRO A 117 -9.07 -14.98 3.43
N SER A 118 -8.63 -14.77 2.19
CA SER A 118 -8.68 -13.45 1.58
C SER A 118 -10.16 -13.02 1.51
N SER A 119 -10.48 -11.84 2.06
CA SER A 119 -11.80 -11.26 1.88
C SER A 119 -11.93 -10.73 0.44
N PRO A 120 -13.11 -10.84 -0.18
CA PRO A 120 -13.38 -10.15 -1.43
C PRO A 120 -13.27 -8.64 -1.22
N ARG A 121 -12.92 -7.92 -2.28
CA ARG A 121 -12.99 -6.46 -2.27
C ARG A 121 -14.45 -6.03 -2.35
N LEU A 122 -14.86 -5.18 -1.43
CA LEU A 122 -16.18 -4.56 -1.43
C LEU A 122 -16.11 -3.25 -2.23
N TYR A 123 -16.92 -3.13 -3.25
CA TYR A 123 -16.95 -1.96 -4.12
C TYR A 123 -18.04 -0.98 -3.66
N HIS A 124 -17.72 0.30 -3.72
CA HIS A 124 -18.59 1.39 -3.28
C HIS A 124 -18.57 2.54 -4.28
N ALA A 125 -19.73 3.16 -4.46
CA ALA A 125 -19.83 4.36 -5.28
C ALA A 125 -19.03 5.52 -4.66
N ALA A 126 -18.66 6.49 -5.51
CA ALA A 126 -17.86 7.65 -5.11
C ALA A 126 -18.49 8.54 -4.02
N ASN A 127 -19.81 8.44 -3.83
CA ASN A 127 -20.54 9.22 -2.83
C ASN A 127 -20.69 8.54 -1.46
N LEU A 128 -20.02 7.40 -1.22
CA LEU A 128 -20.08 6.74 0.10
C LEU A 128 -19.57 7.70 1.20
N PRO A 129 -20.37 8.03 2.22
CA PRO A 129 -20.00 9.02 3.25
C PRO A 129 -18.68 8.72 3.96
N GLN A 130 -18.40 7.46 4.20
CA GLN A 130 -17.19 6.97 4.88
C GLN A 130 -15.89 7.44 4.20
N PHE A 131 -15.88 7.60 2.86
CA PHE A 131 -14.69 7.94 2.10
C PHE A 131 -14.71 9.36 1.51
N GLN A 132 -15.66 10.21 1.90
CA GLN A 132 -15.74 11.57 1.35
C GLN A 132 -14.52 12.42 1.68
N PHE A 133 -13.96 12.27 2.87
CA PHE A 133 -12.70 12.94 3.21
C PHE A 133 -11.55 12.54 2.27
N LEU A 134 -11.41 11.24 1.98
CA LEU A 134 -10.40 10.75 1.04
C LEU A 134 -10.63 11.30 -0.38
N LYS A 135 -11.89 11.27 -0.85
CA LYS A 135 -12.27 11.83 -2.15
C LYS A 135 -11.91 13.30 -2.24
N GLU A 136 -12.36 14.10 -1.29
CA GLU A 136 -12.08 15.54 -1.26
C GLU A 136 -10.58 15.82 -1.31
N ARG A 137 -9.78 15.16 -0.48
CA ARG A 137 -8.32 15.35 -0.45
C ARG A 137 -7.66 14.95 -1.77
N LEU A 138 -8.10 13.87 -2.40
CA LEU A 138 -7.58 13.45 -3.71
C LEU A 138 -7.88 14.50 -4.77
N GLU A 139 -9.12 14.94 -4.88
CA GLU A 139 -9.59 15.81 -5.96
C GLU A 139 -9.13 17.28 -5.80
N THR A 140 -8.93 17.75 -4.56
CA THR A 140 -8.59 19.15 -4.30
C THR A 140 -7.10 19.39 -4.10
N GLU A 141 -6.34 18.35 -3.71
CA GLU A 141 -4.95 18.56 -3.31
C GLU A 141 -3.99 17.48 -3.82
N TRP A 142 -4.28 16.18 -3.57
CA TRP A 142 -3.25 15.16 -3.70
C TRP A 142 -2.95 14.77 -5.14
N VAL A 143 -3.94 14.76 -6.02
CA VAL A 143 -3.70 14.50 -7.46
C VAL A 143 -2.81 15.57 -8.03
N GLU A 144 -3.08 16.85 -7.71
CA GLU A 144 -2.24 17.97 -8.14
C GLU A 144 -0.83 17.90 -7.58
N LEU A 145 -0.69 17.56 -6.29
CA LEU A 145 0.60 17.38 -5.64
C LEU A 145 1.41 16.23 -6.29
N LEU A 146 0.78 15.09 -6.52
CA LEU A 146 1.40 13.93 -7.16
C LEU A 146 1.86 14.28 -8.58
N ARG A 147 0.97 14.86 -9.39
CA ARG A 147 1.24 15.28 -10.75
C ARG A 147 2.47 16.21 -10.82
N THR A 148 2.48 17.23 -9.98
CA THR A 148 3.58 18.21 -9.92
C THR A 148 4.89 17.56 -9.52
N ARG A 149 4.86 16.65 -8.54
CA ARG A 149 6.07 15.96 -8.05
C ARG A 149 6.70 15.03 -9.09
N VAL A 150 5.91 14.43 -9.95
CA VAL A 150 6.41 13.55 -11.01
C VAL A 150 6.62 14.29 -12.35
N GLY A 151 6.30 15.58 -12.40
CA GLY A 151 6.53 16.43 -13.58
C GLY A 151 5.55 16.19 -14.72
N LEU A 152 4.31 15.73 -14.43
CA LEU A 152 3.28 15.54 -15.44
C LEU A 152 2.44 16.80 -15.66
N SER A 153 2.05 17.09 -16.89
CA SER A 153 0.99 18.05 -17.19
C SER A 153 -0.39 17.45 -16.85
N ARG A 154 -1.44 18.26 -16.86
CA ARG A 154 -2.79 17.76 -16.56
C ARG A 154 -3.26 16.77 -17.62
N GLU A 155 -2.94 17.02 -18.88
CA GLU A 155 -3.28 16.20 -20.05
C GLU A 155 -2.51 14.85 -20.06
N GLN A 156 -1.48 14.73 -19.23
CA GLN A 156 -0.69 13.51 -19.08
C GLN A 156 -1.14 12.65 -17.89
N LEU A 157 -2.18 13.08 -17.15
CA LEU A 157 -2.77 12.22 -16.13
C LEU A 157 -3.25 10.91 -16.76
N PRO A 158 -3.08 9.78 -16.06
CA PRO A 158 -3.65 8.53 -16.54
C PRO A 158 -5.18 8.65 -16.65
N PHE A 159 -5.71 8.19 -17.78
CA PHE A 159 -7.13 8.22 -18.03
C PHE A 159 -7.92 7.36 -17.03
N LEU A 160 -7.39 6.18 -16.70
CA LEU A 160 -7.91 5.29 -15.66
C LEU A 160 -6.76 4.81 -14.80
N TRP A 161 -6.84 5.03 -13.51
CA TRP A 161 -5.84 4.62 -12.54
C TRP A 161 -6.43 4.43 -11.15
N ASP A 162 -5.67 3.86 -10.25
CA ASP A 162 -6.09 3.74 -8.86
C ASP A 162 -4.95 4.00 -7.87
N CYS A 163 -5.35 4.36 -6.66
CA CYS A 163 -4.46 4.54 -5.52
C CYS A 163 -4.94 3.68 -4.36
N ASP A 164 -4.03 2.90 -3.78
CA ASP A 164 -4.26 2.14 -2.56
C ASP A 164 -3.82 2.93 -1.33
N PHE A 165 -4.72 3.03 -0.36
CA PHE A 165 -4.47 3.70 0.92
C PHE A 165 -4.65 2.74 2.08
N MET A 166 -3.79 2.90 3.07
CA MET A 166 -3.97 2.33 4.41
C MET A 166 -4.50 3.39 5.36
N PHE A 167 -5.23 2.96 6.39
CA PHE A 167 -5.58 3.84 7.49
C PHE A 167 -4.33 4.16 8.31
N GLY A 168 -4.06 5.45 8.49
CA GLY A 168 -3.00 5.95 9.34
C GLY A 168 -3.42 6.00 10.81
N GLU A 169 -2.55 6.53 11.67
CA GLU A 169 -2.89 6.72 13.08
C GLU A 169 -4.08 7.68 13.22
N SER A 170 -5.05 7.30 14.08
CA SER A 170 -6.15 8.18 14.42
C SER A 170 -5.66 9.40 15.17
N ILE A 171 -6.18 10.56 14.81
CA ILE A 171 -5.93 11.83 15.52
C ILE A 171 -7.17 12.20 16.33
N ALA A 172 -6.95 12.99 17.39
CA ALA A 172 -8.00 13.40 18.33
C ALA A 172 -9.13 14.25 17.71
N ASP A 173 -8.95 14.79 16.51
CA ASP A 173 -9.92 15.62 15.79
C ASP A 173 -10.90 14.84 14.91
N ALA A 174 -10.92 13.52 15.02
CA ALA A 174 -11.79 12.61 14.27
C ALA A 174 -11.57 12.59 12.74
N SER A 175 -10.55 13.26 12.21
CA SER A 175 -10.21 13.13 10.80
C SER A 175 -9.49 11.81 10.54
N GLU A 176 -9.98 11.01 9.57
CA GLU A 176 -9.26 9.82 9.13
C GLU A 176 -7.97 10.22 8.44
N ARG A 177 -6.86 9.62 8.86
CA ARG A 177 -5.61 9.71 8.13
C ARG A 177 -5.49 8.57 7.14
N TYR A 178 -5.14 8.92 5.93
CA TYR A 178 -4.82 7.96 4.88
C TYR A 178 -3.34 8.01 4.53
N VAL A 179 -2.74 6.84 4.37
CA VAL A 179 -1.34 6.70 3.97
C VAL A 179 -1.30 6.01 2.62
N LEU A 180 -0.82 6.74 1.61
CA LEU A 180 -0.65 6.19 0.26
C LEU A 180 0.28 4.98 0.31
N CYS A 181 -0.19 3.88 -0.25
CA CYS A 181 0.51 2.60 -0.30
C CYS A 181 1.06 2.31 -1.70
N GLU A 182 0.22 2.49 -2.72
CA GLU A 182 0.53 2.12 -4.10
C GLU A 182 -0.29 2.98 -5.07
N ILE A 183 0.27 3.19 -6.27
CA ILE A 183 -0.41 3.80 -7.40
C ILE A 183 -0.33 2.83 -8.57
N ASN A 184 -1.46 2.51 -9.17
CA ASN A 184 -1.57 1.63 -10.33
C ASN A 184 -2.07 2.42 -11.53
N VAL A 185 -1.29 2.43 -12.61
CA VAL A 185 -1.58 3.15 -13.86
C VAL A 185 -1.69 2.22 -15.06
N SER A 186 -1.59 0.91 -14.84
CA SER A 186 -1.72 -0.11 -15.87
C SER A 186 -2.52 -1.28 -15.34
N SER A 187 -3.23 -1.99 -16.21
CA SER A 187 -4.07 -3.14 -15.83
C SER A 187 -5.14 -2.80 -14.79
N VAL A 188 -5.61 -1.55 -14.78
CA VAL A 188 -6.70 -1.08 -13.93
C VAL A 188 -8.02 -1.35 -14.63
N ALA A 189 -8.97 -1.94 -13.90
CA ALA A 189 -10.33 -2.15 -14.39
C ALA A 189 -11.26 -1.04 -13.86
N PRO A 190 -12.28 -0.62 -14.63
CA PRO A 190 -13.22 0.44 -14.22
C PRO A 190 -14.21 -0.11 -13.18
N PHE A 191 -13.81 -0.09 -11.93
CA PHE A 191 -14.62 -0.46 -10.78
C PHE A 191 -14.83 0.73 -9.85
N PRO A 192 -15.93 0.76 -9.12
CA PRO A 192 -17.18 -0.01 -9.30
C PRO A 192 -17.89 0.34 -10.61
N ASP A 193 -19.03 -0.29 -10.90
CA ASP A 193 -19.83 -0.02 -12.11
C ASP A 193 -20.17 1.46 -12.32
N SER A 194 -20.26 2.25 -11.23
CA SER A 194 -20.44 3.69 -11.28
C SER A 194 -19.30 4.45 -11.99
N ALA A 195 -18.10 3.86 -12.08
CA ALA A 195 -16.96 4.46 -12.79
C ALA A 195 -17.04 4.29 -14.32
N ILE A 196 -17.89 3.38 -14.82
CA ILE A 196 -17.97 3.09 -16.26
C ILE A 196 -18.53 4.30 -17.03
N GLN A 197 -19.59 4.91 -16.55
CA GLN A 197 -20.21 6.03 -17.26
C GLN A 197 -19.30 7.28 -17.31
N PRO A 198 -18.67 7.72 -16.22
CA PRO A 198 -17.64 8.75 -16.26
C PRO A 198 -16.51 8.45 -17.25
N LEU A 199 -16.03 7.21 -17.25
CA LEU A 199 -14.99 6.76 -18.17
C LEU A 199 -15.42 6.91 -19.64
N VAL A 200 -16.63 6.49 -19.98
CA VAL A 200 -17.18 6.62 -21.34
C VAL A 200 -17.37 8.09 -21.74
N SER A 201 -17.70 8.95 -20.78
CA SER A 201 -17.94 10.39 -21.05
C SER A 201 -16.65 11.19 -21.20
N ALA A 202 -15.50 10.67 -20.70
CA ALA A 202 -14.21 11.30 -20.80
C ALA A 202 -13.44 10.94 -22.10
N VAL A 203 -13.95 9.99 -22.90
CA VAL A 203 -13.47 9.63 -24.25
C VAL A 203 -14.12 10.52 -25.31
#